data_7f422840c67cd776aef43f9e2549a080
#
_entry.id   7f422840c67cd776aef43f9e2549a080
#
_cell.length_a   1.000
_cell.length_b   1.000
_cell.length_c   1.000
_cell.angle_alpha   90.00
_cell.angle_beta   90.00
_cell.angle_gamma   90.00
#
_symmetry.space_group_name_H-M   'P 1'
#
loop_
_entity.id
_entity.type
_entity.pdbx_description
1 polymer ?
#
loop_
_entity_poly.entity_id
_entity_poly.type
_entity_poly.pdbx_seq_one_letter_code
_entity_poly.pdbx_strand_id
1 'polypeptide(L)'
;PYSAWRDKAHLLKGKTAGWSNTDFEKAGFRMVPNTAMRKGSYVAKNVVLMPSYVNIGAYIDEGTMMDTFSRAGSCCQIGKNCHISAGTGIGGVLEPAQALPTIIEDNVFVGAMSEVVEGVIVGEGSVLSMVMYIGQSTKIVNRKTGEVTHGKIPPYSVCLLYTSDAADEIVRV
;
A
#
# COMPACT_ATOMS: atom_id res chain seq x y z
N PRO A 1 -32.34 -10.20 5.93
CA PRO A 1 -31.10 -10.96 6.09
C PRO A 1 -29.89 -10.19 5.51
N TYR A 2 -30.02 -9.59 4.33
CA TYR A 2 -28.93 -8.79 3.74
C TYR A 2 -28.57 -7.54 4.53
N SER A 3 -29.49 -6.95 5.27
CA SER A 3 -29.25 -5.77 6.09
C SER A 3 -28.33 -6.06 7.30
N ALA A 4 -28.26 -7.30 7.77
CA ALA A 4 -27.41 -7.68 8.88
C ALA A 4 -25.90 -7.68 8.52
N TRP A 5 -25.59 -7.78 7.23
CA TRP A 5 -24.22 -7.78 6.71
C TRP A 5 -23.76 -6.43 6.14
N ARG A 6 -24.65 -5.46 6.14
CA ARG A 6 -24.26 -4.09 5.82
C ARG A 6 -23.62 -3.46 7.05
N ASP A 7 -22.42 -2.97 6.88
CA ASP A 7 -21.86 -1.99 7.82
C ASP A 7 -22.93 -0.90 8.04
N LYS A 8 -23.07 -0.45 9.27
CA LYS A 8 -24.03 0.61 9.56
C LYS A 8 -23.78 1.82 8.68
N ALA A 9 -24.81 2.33 8.03
CA ALA A 9 -24.70 3.37 6.99
C ALA A 9 -23.89 4.61 7.41
N HIS A 10 -23.88 4.96 8.70
CA HIS A 10 -23.09 6.07 9.24
C HIS A 10 -21.57 5.75 9.32
N LEU A 11 -21.19 4.47 9.35
CA LEU A 11 -19.80 4.03 9.28
C LEU A 11 -19.35 3.87 7.83
N LEU A 12 -20.28 3.64 6.90
CA LEU A 12 -20.03 3.49 5.47
C LEU A 12 -19.94 4.80 4.70
N LYS A 13 -20.46 5.89 5.26
CA LYS A 13 -20.15 7.19 4.65
C LYS A 13 -18.65 7.34 4.64
N GLY A 14 -18.06 7.23 3.46
CA GLY A 14 -16.64 7.46 3.27
C GLY A 14 -16.20 8.76 3.95
N LYS A 15 -14.93 8.90 4.25
CA LYS A 15 -14.40 10.09 4.92
C LYS A 15 -14.80 11.38 4.19
N THR A 16 -14.87 11.33 2.87
CA THR A 16 -15.15 12.47 1.99
C THR A 16 -16.62 12.60 1.59
N ALA A 17 -17.52 11.80 2.19
CA ALA A 17 -18.94 11.87 1.86
C ALA A 17 -19.52 13.23 2.22
N GLY A 18 -20.05 13.93 1.22
CA GLY A 18 -20.61 15.28 1.36
C GLY A 18 -19.58 16.41 1.29
N TRP A 19 -18.33 16.13 0.98
CA TRP A 19 -17.32 17.16 0.76
C TRP A 19 -17.62 17.96 -0.51
N SER A 20 -17.46 19.25 -0.40
CA SER A 20 -17.45 20.22 -1.52
C SER A 20 -16.03 20.33 -2.12
N ASN A 21 -15.92 21.00 -3.27
CA ASN A 21 -14.61 21.35 -3.84
C ASN A 21 -13.72 22.11 -2.85
N THR A 22 -14.32 23.04 -2.08
CA THR A 22 -13.60 23.80 -1.05
C THR A 22 -13.01 22.90 0.05
N ASP A 23 -13.69 21.80 0.39
CA ASP A 23 -13.17 20.85 1.39
C ASP A 23 -11.95 20.10 0.84
N PHE A 24 -11.97 19.70 -0.43
CA PHE A 24 -10.82 19.09 -1.10
C PHE A 24 -9.63 20.07 -1.24
N GLU A 25 -9.91 21.32 -1.60
CA GLU A 25 -8.89 22.38 -1.68
C GLU A 25 -8.20 22.61 -0.33
N LYS A 26 -8.97 22.67 0.77
CA LYS A 26 -8.43 22.80 2.13
C LYS A 26 -7.64 21.56 2.56
N ALA A 27 -8.10 20.36 2.20
CA ALA A 27 -7.41 19.12 2.48
C ALA A 27 -6.12 18.96 1.67
N GLY A 28 -6.08 19.56 0.47
CA GLY A 28 -4.88 19.67 -0.36
C GLY A 28 -4.53 18.42 -1.15
N PHE A 29 -5.40 17.42 -1.24
CA PHE A 29 -5.17 16.23 -2.05
C PHE A 29 -6.22 16.10 -3.17
N ARG A 30 -5.85 15.37 -4.23
CA ARG A 30 -6.72 15.08 -5.36
C ARG A 30 -7.33 13.69 -5.23
N MET A 31 -8.64 13.59 -5.41
CA MET A 31 -9.36 12.32 -5.38
C MET A 31 -10.22 12.18 -6.64
N VAL A 32 -10.00 11.11 -7.40
CA VAL A 32 -10.78 10.81 -8.61
C VAL A 32 -12.09 10.13 -8.21
N PRO A 33 -13.21 10.33 -8.93
CA PRO A 33 -14.46 9.63 -8.69
C PRO A 33 -14.27 8.11 -8.57
N ASN A 34 -15.12 7.47 -7.77
CA ASN A 34 -15.07 6.03 -7.44
C ASN A 34 -13.91 5.60 -6.52
N THR A 35 -13.15 6.52 -5.97
CA THR A 35 -12.24 6.23 -4.87
C THR A 35 -13.03 6.02 -3.58
N ALA A 36 -12.71 4.97 -2.83
CA ALA A 36 -13.29 4.74 -1.51
C ALA A 36 -12.25 5.03 -0.41
N MET A 37 -12.58 5.97 0.47
CA MET A 37 -11.73 6.36 1.60
C MET A 37 -12.53 6.22 2.90
N ARG A 38 -12.08 5.31 3.78
CA ARG A 38 -12.76 5.07 5.06
C ARG A 38 -12.44 6.16 6.09
N LYS A 39 -13.41 6.40 6.98
CA LYS A 39 -13.16 7.21 8.18
C LYS A 39 -12.04 6.59 9.02
N GLY A 40 -11.21 7.45 9.64
CA GLY A 40 -10.05 7.01 10.42
C GLY A 40 -8.79 6.76 9.59
N SER A 41 -8.84 6.93 8.26
CA SER A 41 -7.63 7.01 7.44
C SER A 41 -7.09 8.44 7.37
N TYR A 42 -5.82 8.59 7.01
CA TYR A 42 -5.16 9.88 6.77
C TYR A 42 -4.57 9.93 5.37
N VAL A 43 -4.76 11.06 4.70
CA VAL A 43 -4.17 11.36 3.40
C VAL A 43 -3.63 12.77 3.45
N ALA A 44 -2.33 12.92 3.19
CA ALA A 44 -1.62 14.19 3.24
C ALA A 44 -1.86 15.07 2.00
N LYS A 45 -1.27 16.26 2.00
CA LYS A 45 -1.31 17.19 0.86
C LYS A 45 -0.58 16.60 -0.35
N ASN A 46 -0.96 17.08 -1.53
CA ASN A 46 -0.36 16.68 -2.81
C ASN A 46 -0.47 15.19 -3.15
N VAL A 47 -1.21 14.41 -2.36
CA VAL A 47 -1.52 13.02 -2.71
C VAL A 47 -2.51 12.97 -3.86
N VAL A 48 -2.33 12.01 -4.75
CA VAL A 48 -3.28 11.70 -5.82
C VAL A 48 -3.87 10.32 -5.57
N LEU A 49 -5.18 10.27 -5.42
CA LEU A 49 -5.95 9.02 -5.33
C LEU A 49 -6.70 8.80 -6.64
N MET A 50 -6.20 7.90 -7.49
CA MET A 50 -6.98 7.35 -8.60
C MET A 50 -8.09 6.46 -8.01
N PRO A 51 -9.03 5.90 -8.80
CA PRO A 51 -10.03 4.98 -8.25
C PRO A 51 -9.37 3.84 -7.46
N SER A 52 -9.28 4.00 -6.15
CA SER A 52 -8.51 3.17 -5.24
C SER A 52 -9.24 3.00 -3.91
N TYR A 53 -8.72 2.18 -3.01
CA TYR A 53 -9.33 1.95 -1.72
C TYR A 53 -8.36 2.29 -0.59
N VAL A 54 -8.76 3.19 0.32
CA VAL A 54 -7.99 3.57 1.51
C VAL A 54 -8.73 3.12 2.76
N ASN A 55 -8.18 2.12 3.43
CA ASN A 55 -8.82 1.48 4.57
C ASN A 55 -8.65 2.28 5.87
N ILE A 56 -9.38 1.87 6.92
CA ILE A 56 -9.32 2.49 8.25
C ILE A 56 -7.89 2.40 8.81
N GLY A 57 -7.41 3.47 9.43
CA GLY A 57 -6.07 3.55 10.01
C GLY A 57 -4.92 3.66 9.00
N ALA A 58 -5.19 3.52 7.69
CA ALA A 58 -4.16 3.71 6.68
C ALA A 58 -3.68 5.16 6.69
N TYR A 59 -2.36 5.33 6.56
CA TYR A 59 -1.68 6.61 6.47
C TYR A 59 -0.98 6.72 5.11
N ILE A 60 -1.24 7.80 4.37
CA ILE A 60 -0.61 8.07 3.08
C ILE A 60 -0.01 9.47 3.15
N ASP A 61 1.32 9.57 3.05
CA ASP A 61 2.04 10.81 3.20
C ASP A 61 2.13 11.60 1.88
N GLU A 62 2.67 12.81 2.01
CA GLU A 62 2.68 13.87 1.01
C GLU A 62 3.27 13.43 -0.33
N GLY A 63 2.64 13.87 -1.42
CA GLY A 63 3.13 13.65 -2.79
C GLY A 63 2.97 12.24 -3.33
N THR A 64 2.44 11.32 -2.55
CA THR A 64 2.26 9.93 -2.96
C THR A 64 1.09 9.77 -3.92
N MET A 65 1.25 8.88 -4.92
CA MET A 65 0.20 8.47 -5.83
C MET A 65 -0.29 7.06 -5.49
N MET A 66 -1.59 6.93 -5.28
CA MET A 66 -2.32 5.66 -5.28
C MET A 66 -2.97 5.49 -6.65
N ASP A 67 -2.39 4.65 -7.50
CA ASP A 67 -2.88 4.46 -8.86
C ASP A 67 -4.13 3.56 -8.92
N THR A 68 -4.68 3.38 -10.10
CA THR A 68 -5.98 2.74 -10.35
C THR A 68 -6.07 1.35 -9.73
N PHE A 69 -7.12 1.14 -8.94
CA PHE A 69 -7.40 -0.10 -8.21
C PHE A 69 -6.35 -0.53 -7.20
N SER A 70 -5.42 0.35 -6.84
CA SER A 70 -4.52 0.09 -5.72
C SER A 70 -5.27 0.11 -4.38
N ARG A 71 -4.71 -0.56 -3.37
CA ARG A 71 -5.31 -0.69 -2.04
C ARG A 71 -4.30 -0.33 -0.96
N ALA A 72 -4.67 0.59 -0.09
CA ALA A 72 -4.03 0.81 1.20
C ALA A 72 -4.81 0.05 2.28
N GLY A 73 -4.28 -1.05 2.76
CA GLY A 73 -4.87 -1.91 3.78
C GLY A 73 -4.98 -1.23 5.14
N SER A 74 -5.71 -1.84 6.08
CA SER A 74 -5.92 -1.27 7.41
C SER A 74 -4.58 -1.01 8.13
N CYS A 75 -4.42 0.21 8.63
CA CYS A 75 -3.25 0.67 9.39
C CYS A 75 -1.91 0.63 8.63
N CYS A 76 -1.87 0.34 7.34
CA CYS A 76 -0.61 0.44 6.59
C CYS A 76 -0.08 1.87 6.58
N GLN A 77 1.24 2.02 6.49
CA GLN A 77 1.92 3.30 6.51
C GLN A 77 2.68 3.49 5.20
N ILE A 78 2.31 4.48 4.43
CA ILE A 78 2.92 4.79 3.13
C ILE A 78 3.55 6.17 3.23
N GLY A 79 4.86 6.24 3.00
CA GLY A 79 5.68 7.43 3.09
C GLY A 79 5.45 8.43 1.95
N LYS A 80 6.35 9.42 1.87
CA LYS A 80 6.27 10.54 0.91
C LYS A 80 6.71 10.13 -0.48
N ASN A 81 6.14 10.81 -1.47
CA ASN A 81 6.55 10.69 -2.86
C ASN A 81 6.63 9.26 -3.39
N CYS A 82 5.82 8.36 -2.82
CA CYS A 82 5.71 6.99 -3.29
C CYS A 82 4.81 6.90 -4.53
N HIS A 83 5.06 5.89 -5.35
CA HIS A 83 4.16 5.50 -6.41
C HIS A 83 3.67 4.08 -6.17
N ILE A 84 2.40 3.93 -5.80
CA ILE A 84 1.74 2.64 -5.64
C ILE A 84 0.97 2.37 -6.92
N SER A 85 1.57 1.57 -7.79
CA SER A 85 1.07 1.36 -9.16
C SER A 85 -0.27 0.65 -9.22
N ALA A 86 -0.86 0.60 -10.41
CA ALA A 86 -2.20 0.06 -10.62
C ALA A 86 -2.34 -1.38 -10.11
N GLY A 87 -3.45 -1.66 -9.44
CA GLY A 87 -3.78 -2.98 -8.91
C GLY A 87 -2.94 -3.45 -7.73
N THR A 88 -1.99 -2.64 -7.25
CA THR A 88 -1.11 -2.98 -6.12
C THR A 88 -1.87 -3.02 -4.80
N GLY A 89 -1.56 -3.99 -3.95
CA GLY A 89 -2.08 -4.09 -2.59
C GLY A 89 -1.00 -3.90 -1.53
N ILE A 90 -1.25 -2.96 -0.61
CA ILE A 90 -0.49 -2.85 0.63
C ILE A 90 -1.33 -3.45 1.74
N GLY A 91 -0.83 -4.53 2.35
CA GLY A 91 -1.58 -5.35 3.30
C GLY A 91 -1.95 -4.60 4.58
N GLY A 92 -3.07 -5.01 5.15
CA GLY A 92 -3.56 -4.48 6.41
C GLY A 92 -3.20 -5.37 7.62
N VAL A 93 -3.58 -4.91 8.81
CA VAL A 93 -3.36 -5.61 10.08
C VAL A 93 -4.59 -6.36 10.60
N LEU A 94 -5.71 -6.25 9.89
CA LEU A 94 -6.97 -6.91 10.23
C LEU A 94 -7.24 -8.06 9.27
N GLU A 95 -7.64 -9.21 9.81
CA GLU A 95 -8.13 -10.39 9.08
C GLU A 95 -7.11 -11.05 8.11
N PRO A 96 -6.10 -11.76 8.64
CA PRO A 96 -5.89 -12.07 10.06
C PRO A 96 -5.26 -10.89 10.80
N ALA A 97 -5.52 -10.81 12.12
CA ALA A 97 -4.92 -9.77 12.95
C ALA A 97 -3.40 -9.95 13.01
N GLN A 98 -2.68 -8.86 12.76
CA GLN A 98 -1.22 -8.83 12.76
C GLN A 98 -0.71 -7.77 13.74
N ALA A 99 0.47 -8.03 14.31
CA ALA A 99 1.07 -7.14 15.32
C ALA A 99 1.70 -5.89 14.70
N LEU A 100 2.22 -5.99 13.46
CA LEU A 100 2.96 -4.92 12.81
C LEU A 100 2.27 -4.47 11.51
N PRO A 101 2.18 -3.16 11.26
CA PRO A 101 1.69 -2.63 10.00
C PRO A 101 2.71 -2.87 8.88
N THR A 102 2.23 -3.03 7.66
CA THR A 102 3.07 -2.94 6.46
C THR A 102 3.51 -1.49 6.28
N ILE A 103 4.80 -1.28 6.06
CA ILE A 103 5.41 0.06 5.94
C ILE A 103 6.08 0.18 4.58
N ILE A 104 5.74 1.20 3.84
CA ILE A 104 6.42 1.64 2.63
C ILE A 104 7.09 2.97 3.00
N GLU A 105 8.41 3.00 3.05
CA GLU A 105 9.15 4.22 3.37
C GLU A 105 9.10 5.23 2.21
N ASP A 106 9.77 6.39 2.36
CA ASP A 106 9.70 7.48 1.38
C ASP A 106 10.31 7.11 0.00
N ASN A 107 9.84 7.75 -1.06
CA ASN A 107 10.38 7.65 -2.42
C ASN A 107 10.36 6.22 -3.03
N VAL A 108 9.48 5.34 -2.54
CA VAL A 108 9.38 3.96 -3.03
C VAL A 108 8.47 3.90 -4.25
N PHE A 109 8.89 3.11 -5.24
CA PHE A 109 8.07 2.71 -6.38
C PHE A 109 7.66 1.25 -6.24
N VAL A 110 6.36 0.98 -6.20
CA VAL A 110 5.82 -0.39 -6.19
C VAL A 110 5.16 -0.69 -7.54
N GLY A 111 5.71 -1.64 -8.26
CA GLY A 111 5.26 -2.03 -9.59
C GLY A 111 3.83 -2.60 -9.60
N ALA A 112 3.14 -2.46 -10.72
CA ALA A 112 1.75 -2.83 -10.87
C ALA A 112 1.47 -4.30 -10.50
N MET A 113 0.27 -4.55 -9.96
CA MET A 113 -0.22 -5.87 -9.57
C MET A 113 0.61 -6.58 -8.49
N SER A 114 1.42 -5.83 -7.74
CA SER A 114 2.21 -6.36 -6.63
C SER A 114 1.44 -6.34 -5.32
N GLU A 115 1.82 -7.24 -4.40
CA GLU A 115 1.27 -7.32 -3.03
C GLU A 115 2.43 -7.23 -2.03
N VAL A 116 2.37 -6.28 -1.10
CA VAL A 116 3.29 -6.17 0.04
C VAL A 116 2.48 -6.30 1.31
N VAL A 117 2.67 -7.37 2.05
CA VAL A 117 1.76 -7.79 3.12
C VAL A 117 2.49 -8.20 4.40
N GLU A 118 1.74 -8.57 5.43
CA GLU A 118 2.25 -9.20 6.66
C GLU A 118 3.28 -8.36 7.43
N GLY A 119 3.14 -7.04 7.43
CA GLY A 119 4.03 -6.16 8.18
C GLY A 119 5.44 -6.02 7.59
N VAL A 120 5.62 -6.35 6.31
CA VAL A 120 6.88 -6.12 5.59
C VAL A 120 7.20 -4.63 5.56
N ILE A 121 8.48 -4.31 5.72
CA ILE A 121 9.00 -2.94 5.58
C ILE A 121 9.77 -2.83 4.26
N VAL A 122 9.36 -1.90 3.42
CA VAL A 122 10.08 -1.55 2.18
C VAL A 122 10.87 -0.28 2.42
N GLY A 123 12.20 -0.38 2.40
CA GLY A 123 13.10 0.73 2.68
C GLY A 123 13.06 1.83 1.64
N GLU A 124 13.40 3.03 2.07
CA GLU A 124 13.39 4.27 1.28
C GLU A 124 14.04 4.11 -0.08
N GLY A 125 13.44 4.75 -1.10
CA GLY A 125 13.99 4.80 -2.46
C GLY A 125 14.03 3.48 -3.20
N SER A 126 13.41 2.43 -2.66
CA SER A 126 13.39 1.12 -3.30
C SER A 126 12.40 1.05 -4.46
N VAL A 127 12.71 0.21 -5.42
CA VAL A 127 11.89 -0.09 -6.59
C VAL A 127 11.53 -1.57 -6.60
N LEU A 128 10.25 -1.87 -6.54
CA LEU A 128 9.74 -3.23 -6.71
C LEU A 128 9.22 -3.38 -8.15
N SER A 129 9.65 -4.44 -8.85
CA SER A 129 9.11 -4.73 -10.18
C SER A 129 7.63 -5.12 -10.12
N MET A 130 7.01 -5.26 -11.28
CA MET A 130 5.60 -5.67 -11.38
C MET A 130 5.39 -7.12 -10.91
N VAL A 131 4.16 -7.42 -10.46
CA VAL A 131 3.69 -8.78 -10.15
C VAL A 131 4.52 -9.47 -9.05
N MET A 132 4.95 -8.69 -8.06
CA MET A 132 5.66 -9.23 -6.90
C MET A 132 4.72 -9.52 -5.76
N TYR A 133 4.94 -10.63 -5.07
CA TYR A 133 4.31 -10.94 -3.79
C TYR A 133 5.37 -10.98 -2.70
N ILE A 134 5.25 -10.13 -1.68
CA ILE A 134 6.22 -10.03 -0.58
C ILE A 134 5.49 -10.10 0.75
N GLY A 135 5.67 -11.22 1.42
CA GLY A 135 5.21 -11.46 2.79
C GLY A 135 6.39 -11.72 3.74
N GLN A 136 6.11 -11.99 5.00
CA GLN A 136 7.13 -12.21 6.03
C GLN A 136 8.04 -13.42 5.73
N SER A 137 7.52 -14.43 5.05
CA SER A 137 8.28 -15.64 4.69
C SER A 137 9.03 -15.53 3.37
N THR A 138 8.79 -14.46 2.60
CA THR A 138 9.46 -14.28 1.31
C THR A 138 10.96 -14.09 1.49
N LYS A 139 11.75 -14.94 0.82
CA LYS A 139 13.22 -14.83 0.81
C LYS A 139 13.66 -13.63 -0.03
N ILE A 140 14.38 -12.72 0.59
CA ILE A 140 14.98 -11.54 -0.06
C ILE A 140 16.48 -11.78 -0.14
N VAL A 141 17.01 -12.00 -1.35
CA VAL A 141 18.41 -12.38 -1.56
C VAL A 141 19.20 -11.22 -2.13
N ASN A 142 20.22 -10.79 -1.42
CA ASN A 142 21.19 -9.82 -1.94
C ASN A 142 22.06 -10.49 -3.02
N ARG A 143 21.97 -10.02 -4.26
CA ARG A 143 22.67 -10.63 -5.39
C ARG A 143 24.20 -10.52 -5.30
N LYS A 144 24.72 -9.53 -4.59
CA LYS A 144 26.17 -9.31 -4.46
C LYS A 144 26.77 -10.16 -3.36
N THR A 145 26.07 -10.30 -2.23
CA THR A 145 26.60 -10.99 -1.04
C THR A 145 26.06 -12.41 -0.88
N GLY A 146 24.93 -12.74 -1.51
CA GLY A 146 24.19 -13.98 -1.29
C GLY A 146 23.44 -14.02 0.04
N GLU A 147 23.43 -12.94 0.80
CA GLU A 147 22.72 -12.83 2.07
C GLU A 147 21.22 -12.96 1.86
N VAL A 148 20.56 -13.73 2.71
CA VAL A 148 19.10 -13.94 2.72
C VAL A 148 18.51 -13.23 3.92
N THR A 149 17.56 -12.33 3.67
CA THR A 149 16.78 -11.64 4.69
C THR A 149 15.29 -11.88 4.48
N HIS A 150 14.47 -11.53 5.47
CA HIS A 150 13.03 -11.68 5.45
C HIS A 150 12.36 -10.46 6.07
N GLY A 151 11.14 -10.15 5.65
CA GLY A 151 10.31 -9.12 6.25
C GLY A 151 10.77 -7.67 6.08
N LYS A 152 11.97 -7.45 5.51
CA LYS A 152 12.48 -6.09 5.27
C LYS A 152 13.31 -6.03 3.98
N ILE A 153 12.95 -5.10 3.11
CA ILE A 153 13.74 -4.73 1.93
C ILE A 153 14.65 -3.56 2.32
N PRO A 154 15.98 -3.68 2.12
CA PRO A 154 16.89 -2.58 2.41
C PRO A 154 16.59 -1.34 1.57
N PRO A 155 16.91 -0.12 2.06
CA PRO A 155 16.75 1.10 1.28
C PRO A 155 17.51 1.04 -0.06
N TYR A 156 16.98 1.76 -1.06
CA TYR A 156 17.56 1.91 -2.40
C TYR A 156 17.79 0.60 -3.15
N SER A 157 16.97 -0.41 -2.84
CA SER A 157 17.00 -1.72 -3.49
C SER A 157 16.18 -1.72 -4.78
N VAL A 158 16.66 -2.45 -5.80
CA VAL A 158 15.86 -2.81 -6.97
C VAL A 158 15.50 -4.27 -6.88
N CYS A 159 14.23 -4.53 -6.58
CA CYS A 159 13.72 -5.89 -6.37
C CYS A 159 13.15 -6.46 -7.65
N LEU A 160 13.61 -7.64 -8.02
CA LEU A 160 13.15 -8.40 -9.18
C LEU A 160 12.63 -9.76 -8.71
N LEU A 161 11.51 -10.20 -9.29
CA LEU A 161 11.07 -11.57 -9.13
C LEU A 161 12.02 -12.49 -9.91
N TYR A 162 12.56 -13.47 -9.23
CA TYR A 162 13.40 -14.50 -9.86
C TYR A 162 12.81 -15.87 -9.58
N THR A 163 12.30 -16.50 -10.62
CA THR A 163 11.80 -17.88 -10.57
C THR A 163 12.84 -18.78 -11.23
N SER A 164 13.67 -19.47 -10.44
CA SER A 164 14.51 -20.57 -10.96
C SER A 164 13.77 -21.91 -10.98
N ASP A 165 12.72 -22.04 -10.15
CA ASP A 165 11.80 -23.18 -10.09
C ASP A 165 10.44 -22.70 -9.59
N ALA A 166 9.35 -23.32 -10.05
CA ALA A 166 7.98 -22.95 -9.72
C ALA A 166 7.61 -23.13 -8.23
N ALA A 167 8.51 -23.60 -7.38
CA ALA A 167 8.32 -23.83 -5.96
C ALA A 167 8.99 -22.78 -5.05
N ASP A 168 9.91 -21.97 -5.55
CA ASP A 168 10.67 -21.01 -4.76
C ASP A 168 10.53 -19.59 -5.34
N GLU A 169 9.55 -18.84 -4.86
CA GLU A 169 9.50 -17.40 -5.14
C GLU A 169 10.62 -16.70 -4.36
N ILE A 170 11.62 -16.22 -5.05
CA ILE A 170 12.77 -15.51 -4.50
C ILE A 170 12.78 -14.08 -5.04
N VAL A 171 12.74 -13.11 -4.15
CA VAL A 171 12.98 -11.71 -4.51
C VAL A 171 14.48 -11.45 -4.42
N ARG A 172 15.07 -10.93 -5.47
CA ARG A 172 16.49 -10.51 -5.50
C ARG A 172 16.61 -9.00 -5.49
N VAL A 173 17.48 -8.50 -4.68
CA VAL A 173 17.82 -7.08 -4.50
C VAL A 173 19.26 -6.81 -4.87
#